data_bf1282cef2190088bd7b6c82c98d03e1
#
_entry.id   bf1282cef2190088bd7b6c82c98d03e1
#
_cell.length_a   1.000
_cell.length_b   1.000
_cell.length_c   1.000
_cell.angle_alpha   90.00
_cell.angle_beta   90.00
_cell.angle_gamma   90.00
#
_symmetry.space_group_name_H-M   'P 1'
#
loop_
_entity.id
_entity.type
_entity.pdbx_description
1 polymer ?
#
loop_
_entity_poly.entity_id
_entity_poly.type
_entity_poly.pdbx_seq_one_letter_code
_entity_poly.pdbx_strand_id
1 'polypeptide(L)'
;MKGHIYKRGATYTYVVDLGKDPITNKRRQKSKGGFRTKKEAQAALAEILTEYHRGTYINESEITLKEFVKKWLELYSSTGKVKISTIRVRVHETNNILKYFKQVKLKDITGTMYQDFLLYLNTKFAENTLLGIHRTARMIFKKAVELKYIKSDPTQYSVIPKKQKTVAELESEEEIPKYFEKEELLEFLDTVKKLANPQYYTIFLTLAYTGMRIGELCALKWKDIDFKDKEIKIYKTYYNPTNNTIKYTLLPPKTRTAKRNVSIDDTLIKELKKHKTRQNKLKLTSWHDEDFVFTKIINYPGYPETPKQIELKMAQILKKSNIATLLTPHGLRHTHASLLAQAGVRLQEIMDRLGHQDDNITRNIYLHVTKDMKKEALQKFSKLMQNL
;
A
#
# COMPACT_ATOMS: atom_id res chain seq x y z
N MET A 1 -22.38 10.99 -44.19
CA MET A 1 -21.77 12.24 -43.70
C MET A 1 -21.19 13.05 -44.80
N LYS A 2 -21.33 14.37 -44.73
CA LYS A 2 -20.78 15.26 -45.74
C LYS A 2 -19.85 16.24 -45.04
N GLY A 3 -18.63 16.40 -45.56
CA GLY A 3 -17.69 17.46 -45.21
C GLY A 3 -17.52 18.42 -46.39
N HIS A 4 -17.22 19.66 -46.10
CA HIS A 4 -16.91 20.66 -47.13
C HIS A 4 -15.63 21.41 -46.76
N ILE A 5 -14.99 21.95 -47.78
CA ILE A 5 -13.74 22.71 -47.67
C ILE A 5 -13.98 24.10 -48.26
N TYR A 6 -13.55 25.12 -47.56
CA TYR A 6 -13.61 26.50 -48.03
C TYR A 6 -12.30 27.21 -47.73
N LYS A 7 -12.04 28.27 -48.51
CA LYS A 7 -10.86 29.12 -48.34
C LYS A 7 -11.15 30.22 -47.31
N ARG A 8 -10.26 30.40 -46.35
CA ARG A 8 -10.33 31.48 -45.35
C ARG A 8 -9.04 32.25 -45.34
N GLY A 9 -9.05 33.44 -45.99
CA GLY A 9 -7.84 34.22 -46.25
C GLY A 9 -6.85 33.47 -47.14
N ALA A 10 -5.62 33.31 -46.67
CA ALA A 10 -4.56 32.60 -47.41
C ALA A 10 -4.58 31.05 -47.20
N THR A 11 -5.48 30.51 -46.35
CA THR A 11 -5.49 29.09 -45.98
C THR A 11 -6.83 28.43 -46.28
N TYR A 12 -6.83 27.09 -46.29
CA TYR A 12 -8.03 26.28 -46.44
C TYR A 12 -8.47 25.71 -45.09
N THR A 13 -9.80 25.58 -44.93
CA THR A 13 -10.45 25.02 -43.74
C THR A 13 -11.44 23.95 -44.18
N TYR A 14 -11.43 22.80 -43.53
CA TYR A 14 -12.52 21.82 -43.70
C TYR A 14 -13.51 21.91 -42.51
N VAL A 15 -14.77 21.54 -42.78
CA VAL A 15 -15.82 21.31 -41.79
C VAL A 15 -16.44 19.96 -42.09
N VAL A 16 -16.55 19.15 -41.06
CA VAL A 16 -17.24 17.84 -41.11
C VAL A 16 -18.38 17.77 -40.08
N ASP A 17 -19.52 17.28 -40.53
CA ASP A 17 -20.65 17.02 -39.66
C ASP A 17 -20.53 15.61 -39.09
N LEU A 18 -20.47 15.53 -37.76
CA LEU A 18 -20.33 14.29 -36.98
C LEU A 18 -21.69 13.77 -36.46
N GLY A 19 -22.81 14.32 -36.97
CA GLY A 19 -24.15 13.97 -36.52
C GLY A 19 -24.58 14.69 -35.26
N LYS A 20 -25.61 14.18 -34.60
CA LYS A 20 -26.13 14.75 -33.35
C LYS A 20 -25.57 13.99 -32.15
N ASP A 21 -25.39 14.69 -31.06
CA ASP A 21 -25.09 14.10 -29.77
C ASP A 21 -26.30 13.30 -29.26
N PRO A 22 -26.15 12.02 -28.92
CA PRO A 22 -27.30 11.17 -28.54
C PRO A 22 -27.99 11.59 -27.24
N ILE A 23 -27.33 12.34 -26.36
CA ILE A 23 -27.87 12.79 -25.07
C ILE A 23 -28.48 14.17 -25.20
N THR A 24 -27.75 15.12 -25.82
CA THR A 24 -28.18 16.53 -25.90
C THR A 24 -28.89 16.89 -27.16
N ASN A 25 -28.97 15.99 -28.12
CA ASN A 25 -29.55 16.15 -29.49
C ASN A 25 -28.93 17.33 -30.27
N LYS A 26 -27.84 17.95 -29.77
CA LYS A 26 -27.14 19.05 -30.45
C LYS A 26 -26.26 18.53 -31.60
N ARG A 27 -26.24 19.30 -32.69
CA ARG A 27 -25.39 19.01 -33.85
C ARG A 27 -23.90 19.08 -33.46
N ARG A 28 -23.14 18.06 -33.82
CA ARG A 28 -21.68 18.02 -33.61
C ARG A 28 -20.98 18.26 -34.92
N GLN A 29 -20.19 19.33 -34.97
CA GLN A 29 -19.35 19.65 -36.09
C GLN A 29 -17.90 19.78 -35.69
N LYS A 30 -16.97 19.38 -36.53
CA LYS A 30 -15.54 19.65 -36.37
C LYS A 30 -15.02 20.42 -37.57
N SER A 31 -14.26 21.47 -37.27
CA SER A 31 -13.53 22.24 -38.30
C SER A 31 -12.05 22.30 -37.95
N LYS A 32 -11.20 22.29 -38.96
CA LYS A 32 -9.76 22.54 -38.83
C LYS A 32 -9.31 23.37 -40.04
N GLY A 33 -8.64 24.47 -39.75
CA GLY A 33 -8.09 25.37 -40.72
C GLY A 33 -6.53 25.40 -40.71
N GLY A 34 -5.94 26.30 -41.51
CA GLY A 34 -4.50 26.48 -41.54
C GLY A 34 -3.79 25.63 -42.62
N PHE A 35 -4.52 24.93 -43.48
CA PHE A 35 -3.92 24.17 -44.56
C PHE A 35 -3.47 25.12 -45.68
N ARG A 36 -2.26 24.92 -46.15
CA ARG A 36 -1.69 25.78 -47.25
C ARG A 36 -2.36 25.51 -48.57
N THR A 37 -2.75 24.28 -48.85
CA THR A 37 -3.38 23.86 -50.10
C THR A 37 -4.73 23.20 -49.88
N LYS A 38 -5.61 23.26 -50.89
CA LYS A 38 -6.89 22.56 -50.90
C LYS A 38 -6.70 21.04 -50.81
N LYS A 39 -5.63 20.51 -51.43
CA LYS A 39 -5.29 19.08 -51.43
C LYS A 39 -4.95 18.57 -50.02
N GLU A 40 -4.21 19.33 -49.24
CA GLU A 40 -3.93 19.02 -47.85
C GLU A 40 -5.21 18.97 -47.00
N ALA A 41 -6.09 19.97 -47.16
CA ALA A 41 -7.38 19.99 -46.46
C ALA A 41 -8.28 18.82 -46.88
N GLN A 42 -8.24 18.38 -48.14
CA GLN A 42 -8.97 17.21 -48.64
C GLN A 42 -8.45 15.91 -47.99
N ALA A 43 -7.13 15.73 -47.99
CA ALA A 43 -6.50 14.55 -47.34
C ALA A 43 -6.87 14.45 -45.88
N ALA A 44 -6.75 15.54 -45.12
CA ALA A 44 -7.12 15.58 -43.71
C ALA A 44 -8.62 15.34 -43.44
N LEU A 45 -9.50 15.82 -44.32
CA LEU A 45 -10.93 15.54 -44.24
C LEU A 45 -11.22 14.07 -44.56
N ALA A 46 -10.58 13.48 -45.57
CA ALA A 46 -10.76 12.06 -45.91
C ALA A 46 -10.31 11.14 -44.76
N GLU A 47 -9.20 11.48 -44.10
CA GLU A 47 -8.73 10.74 -42.92
C GLU A 47 -9.77 10.71 -41.78
N ILE A 48 -10.32 11.87 -41.42
CA ILE A 48 -11.37 11.95 -40.39
C ILE A 48 -12.62 11.18 -40.78
N LEU A 49 -13.06 11.27 -42.02
CA LEU A 49 -14.21 10.51 -42.50
C LEU A 49 -13.95 9.01 -42.44
N THR A 50 -12.74 8.57 -42.79
CA THR A 50 -12.33 7.15 -42.66
C THR A 50 -12.31 6.69 -41.23
N GLU A 51 -11.71 7.44 -40.32
CA GLU A 51 -11.70 7.14 -38.87
C GLU A 51 -13.15 7.04 -38.34
N TYR A 52 -14.01 7.94 -38.76
CA TYR A 52 -15.40 7.96 -38.30
C TYR A 52 -16.20 6.77 -38.84
N HIS A 53 -16.05 6.41 -40.13
CA HIS A 53 -16.71 5.24 -40.71
C HIS A 53 -16.23 3.92 -40.09
N ARG A 54 -14.95 3.86 -39.71
CA ARG A 54 -14.38 2.70 -38.97
C ARG A 54 -14.76 2.68 -37.47
N GLY A 55 -15.44 3.70 -36.97
CA GLY A 55 -15.76 3.82 -35.54
C GLY A 55 -14.56 4.12 -34.64
N THR A 56 -13.40 4.40 -35.25
CA THR A 56 -12.14 4.70 -34.55
C THR A 56 -11.91 6.19 -34.30
N TYR A 57 -12.84 7.04 -34.78
CA TYR A 57 -12.75 8.47 -34.55
C TYR A 57 -12.88 8.82 -33.07
N ILE A 58 -11.86 9.46 -32.54
CA ILE A 58 -11.84 10.00 -31.18
C ILE A 58 -11.78 11.52 -31.26
N ASN A 59 -12.77 12.19 -30.71
CA ASN A 59 -12.70 13.62 -30.51
C ASN A 59 -11.86 13.88 -29.26
N GLU A 60 -10.56 14.06 -29.44
CA GLU A 60 -9.63 14.31 -28.35
C GLU A 60 -10.09 15.52 -27.53
N SER A 61 -10.24 15.31 -26.25
CA SER A 61 -10.73 16.33 -25.34
C SER A 61 -9.64 17.35 -25.02
N GLU A 62 -10.02 18.63 -24.97
CA GLU A 62 -9.15 19.71 -24.51
C GLU A 62 -8.92 19.69 -22.98
N ILE A 63 -9.43 18.67 -22.30
CA ILE A 63 -9.34 18.51 -20.84
C ILE A 63 -7.87 18.41 -20.40
N THR A 64 -7.54 19.07 -19.30
CA THR A 64 -6.24 18.95 -18.65
C THR A 64 -6.10 17.60 -17.94
N LEU A 65 -4.86 17.15 -17.73
CA LEU A 65 -4.61 15.94 -16.91
C LEU A 65 -5.22 16.09 -15.51
N LYS A 66 -5.14 17.27 -14.91
CA LYS A 66 -5.72 17.55 -13.57
C LYS A 66 -7.22 17.34 -13.51
N GLU A 67 -7.95 17.85 -14.50
CA GLU A 67 -9.40 17.70 -14.57
C GLU A 67 -9.81 16.24 -14.82
N PHE A 68 -9.06 15.54 -15.68
CA PHE A 68 -9.30 14.13 -15.92
C PHE A 68 -9.01 13.26 -14.70
N VAL A 69 -7.91 13.52 -13.99
CA VAL A 69 -7.56 12.82 -12.74
C VAL A 69 -8.66 12.96 -11.69
N LYS A 70 -9.28 14.16 -11.56
CA LYS A 70 -10.42 14.35 -10.66
C LYS A 70 -11.57 13.43 -11.03
N LYS A 71 -12.00 13.42 -12.30
CA LYS A 71 -13.05 12.53 -12.81
C LYS A 71 -12.70 11.05 -12.61
N TRP A 72 -11.44 10.69 -12.89
CA TRP A 72 -10.98 9.32 -12.70
C TRP A 72 -11.03 8.87 -11.23
N LEU A 73 -10.61 9.72 -10.28
CA LEU A 73 -10.69 9.43 -8.84
C LEU A 73 -12.14 9.25 -8.38
N GLU A 74 -13.06 10.07 -8.87
CA GLU A 74 -14.50 9.94 -8.59
C GLU A 74 -15.03 8.60 -9.08
N LEU A 75 -14.75 8.22 -10.33
CA LEU A 75 -15.11 6.92 -10.89
C LEU A 75 -14.46 5.76 -10.12
N TYR A 76 -13.17 5.87 -9.80
CA TYR A 76 -12.42 4.84 -9.11
C TYR A 76 -12.94 4.60 -7.69
N SER A 77 -13.36 5.65 -7.00
CA SER A 77 -13.90 5.57 -5.64
C SER A 77 -15.36 5.13 -5.59
N SER A 78 -16.19 5.50 -6.60
CA SER A 78 -17.63 5.20 -6.63
C SER A 78 -17.95 3.72 -6.84
N THR A 79 -16.99 2.91 -7.32
CA THR A 79 -17.21 1.47 -7.58
C THR A 79 -17.50 0.65 -6.31
N GLY A 80 -17.25 1.18 -5.11
CA GLY A 80 -17.39 0.47 -3.83
C GLY A 80 -16.44 -0.72 -3.64
N LYS A 81 -15.70 -1.11 -4.68
CA LYS A 81 -14.77 -2.25 -4.67
C LYS A 81 -13.41 -1.92 -4.06
N VAL A 82 -13.10 -0.64 -3.90
CA VAL A 82 -11.78 -0.17 -3.49
C VAL A 82 -11.81 0.34 -2.05
N LYS A 83 -10.85 -0.12 -1.23
CA LYS A 83 -10.74 0.33 0.15
C LYS A 83 -10.29 1.79 0.24
N ILE A 84 -10.78 2.51 1.26
CA ILE A 84 -10.44 3.91 1.55
C ILE A 84 -8.91 4.10 1.63
N SER A 85 -8.19 3.15 2.24
CA SER A 85 -6.72 3.19 2.31
C SER A 85 -6.06 3.16 0.93
N THR A 86 -6.60 2.40 -0.01
CA THR A 86 -6.09 2.32 -1.39
C THR A 86 -6.39 3.61 -2.16
N ILE A 87 -7.60 4.17 -2.00
CA ILE A 87 -7.95 5.46 -2.61
C ILE A 87 -6.96 6.55 -2.16
N ARG A 88 -6.64 6.60 -0.86
CA ARG A 88 -5.65 7.56 -0.34
C ARG A 88 -4.27 7.40 -0.98
N VAL A 89 -3.79 6.17 -1.16
CA VAL A 89 -2.53 5.90 -1.86
C VAL A 89 -2.60 6.46 -3.28
N ARG A 90 -3.70 6.19 -4.01
CA ARG A 90 -3.89 6.73 -5.37
C ARG A 90 -3.90 8.26 -5.39
N VAL A 91 -4.58 8.90 -4.43
CA VAL A 91 -4.54 10.38 -4.30
C VAL A 91 -3.12 10.89 -4.09
N HIS A 92 -2.32 10.24 -3.25
CA HIS A 92 -0.92 10.63 -3.04
C HIS A 92 -0.08 10.47 -4.31
N GLU A 93 -0.23 9.35 -5.01
CA GLU A 93 0.47 9.05 -6.26
C GLU A 93 0.05 10.01 -7.38
N THR A 94 -1.26 10.34 -7.51
CA THR A 94 -1.74 11.32 -8.48
C THR A 94 -1.19 12.71 -8.22
N ASN A 95 -1.01 13.10 -6.95
CA ASN A 95 -0.41 14.40 -6.62
C ASN A 95 1.04 14.50 -7.15
N ASN A 96 1.82 13.42 -7.13
CA ASN A 96 3.17 13.41 -7.70
C ASN A 96 3.14 13.52 -9.24
N ILE A 97 2.19 12.86 -9.90
CA ILE A 97 1.97 13.00 -11.35
C ILE A 97 1.61 14.44 -11.72
N LEU A 98 0.66 15.03 -10.99
CA LEU A 98 0.17 16.40 -11.25
C LEU A 98 1.21 17.47 -10.93
N LYS A 99 2.13 17.24 -9.98
CA LYS A 99 3.26 18.16 -9.72
C LYS A 99 4.19 18.28 -10.93
N TYR A 100 4.39 17.20 -11.67
CA TYR A 100 5.25 17.21 -12.86
C TYR A 100 4.53 17.78 -14.08
N PHE A 101 3.38 17.22 -14.45
CA PHE A 101 2.65 17.60 -15.67
C PHE A 101 1.83 18.90 -15.53
N LYS A 102 1.59 19.37 -14.32
CA LYS A 102 0.87 20.63 -14.03
C LYS A 102 -0.46 20.76 -14.80
N GLN A 103 -0.55 21.69 -15.73
CA GLN A 103 -1.75 22.02 -16.52
C GLN A 103 -1.70 21.48 -17.96
N VAL A 104 -0.82 20.52 -18.22
CA VAL A 104 -0.71 19.94 -19.59
C VAL A 104 -2.04 19.28 -19.97
N LYS A 105 -2.51 19.51 -21.19
CA LYS A 105 -3.68 18.83 -21.72
C LYS A 105 -3.40 17.35 -21.86
N LEU A 106 -4.38 16.53 -21.55
CA LEU A 106 -4.23 15.08 -21.53
C LEU A 106 -3.75 14.52 -22.88
N LYS A 107 -4.23 15.09 -23.97
CA LYS A 107 -3.88 14.70 -25.36
C LYS A 107 -2.45 15.06 -25.77
N ASP A 108 -1.85 16.06 -25.11
CA ASP A 108 -0.52 16.57 -25.46
C ASP A 108 0.60 15.82 -24.71
N ILE A 109 0.26 14.91 -23.80
CA ILE A 109 1.23 14.10 -23.07
C ILE A 109 1.70 12.96 -23.99
N THR A 110 2.94 13.05 -24.44
CA THR A 110 3.58 12.05 -25.29
C THR A 110 4.28 10.96 -24.50
N GLY A 111 4.60 9.83 -25.17
CA GLY A 111 5.41 8.76 -24.57
C GLY A 111 6.80 9.24 -24.12
N THR A 112 7.42 10.15 -24.89
CA THR A 112 8.71 10.77 -24.51
C THR A 112 8.59 11.58 -23.24
N MET A 113 7.60 12.48 -23.14
CA MET A 113 7.35 13.25 -21.92
C MET A 113 7.09 12.34 -20.71
N TYR A 114 6.41 11.23 -20.94
CA TYR A 114 6.16 10.26 -19.86
C TYR A 114 7.43 9.51 -19.45
N GLN A 115 8.30 9.17 -20.40
CA GLN A 115 9.61 8.57 -20.09
C GLN A 115 10.50 9.53 -19.28
N ASP A 116 10.53 10.82 -19.65
CA ASP A 116 11.26 11.86 -18.91
C ASP A 116 10.72 12.00 -17.46
N PHE A 117 9.40 11.87 -17.31
CA PHE A 117 8.77 11.84 -15.98
C PHE A 117 9.27 10.64 -15.14
N LEU A 118 9.40 9.44 -15.72
CA LEU A 118 9.93 8.28 -14.99
C LEU A 118 11.40 8.48 -14.61
N LEU A 119 12.22 9.07 -15.48
CA LEU A 119 13.60 9.42 -15.18
C LEU A 119 13.67 10.42 -14.01
N TYR A 120 12.84 11.46 -14.04
CA TYR A 120 12.71 12.41 -12.93
C TYR A 120 12.31 11.72 -11.62
N LEU A 121 11.31 10.82 -11.63
CA LEU A 121 10.90 10.08 -10.44
C LEU A 121 12.03 9.23 -9.87
N ASN A 122 12.86 8.63 -10.72
CA ASN A 122 13.98 7.80 -10.30
C ASN A 122 15.06 8.57 -9.53
N THR A 123 15.19 9.90 -9.77
CA THR A 123 16.08 10.75 -8.98
C THR A 123 15.52 11.14 -7.60
N LYS A 124 14.19 11.06 -7.41
CA LYS A 124 13.50 11.57 -6.22
C LYS A 124 13.00 10.50 -5.27
N PHE A 125 12.70 9.30 -5.77
CA PHE A 125 11.99 8.28 -5.02
C PHE A 125 12.71 6.93 -5.08
N ALA A 126 12.46 6.11 -4.06
CA ALA A 126 12.84 4.69 -4.08
C ALA A 126 12.01 3.94 -5.13
N GLU A 127 12.56 2.84 -5.66
CA GLU A 127 12.00 2.03 -6.74
C GLU A 127 10.53 1.65 -6.49
N ASN A 128 10.20 1.16 -5.30
CA ASN A 128 8.82 0.78 -4.96
C ASN A 128 7.83 1.95 -5.02
N THR A 129 8.26 3.16 -4.66
CA THR A 129 7.43 4.37 -4.76
C THR A 129 7.24 4.77 -6.21
N LEU A 130 8.31 4.74 -7.02
CA LEU A 130 8.24 4.97 -8.45
C LEU A 130 7.28 3.99 -9.13
N LEU A 131 7.40 2.70 -8.84
CA LEU A 131 6.50 1.65 -9.34
C LEU A 131 5.04 1.91 -8.95
N GLY A 132 4.77 2.37 -7.74
CA GLY A 132 3.42 2.77 -7.29
C GLY A 132 2.85 3.89 -8.14
N ILE A 133 3.61 4.99 -8.32
CA ILE A 133 3.22 6.15 -9.13
C ILE A 133 3.00 5.73 -10.59
N HIS A 134 3.91 4.94 -11.16
CA HIS A 134 3.78 4.42 -12.52
C HIS A 134 2.50 3.58 -12.71
N ARG A 135 2.22 2.63 -11.80
CA ARG A 135 0.98 1.83 -11.84
C ARG A 135 -0.27 2.70 -11.85
N THR A 136 -0.28 3.74 -11.03
CA THR A 136 -1.41 4.69 -10.97
C THR A 136 -1.53 5.50 -12.26
N ALA A 137 -0.43 6.00 -12.81
CA ALA A 137 -0.43 6.69 -14.09
C ALA A 137 -0.98 5.79 -15.22
N ARG A 138 -0.53 4.52 -15.30
CA ARG A 138 -1.08 3.54 -16.26
C ARG A 138 -2.59 3.36 -16.11
N MET A 139 -3.10 3.28 -14.89
CA MET A 139 -4.55 3.18 -14.66
C MET A 139 -5.29 4.41 -15.18
N ILE A 140 -4.75 5.61 -14.98
CA ILE A 140 -5.33 6.87 -15.43
C ILE A 140 -5.36 6.92 -16.96
N PHE A 141 -4.20 6.73 -17.62
CA PHE A 141 -4.10 6.84 -19.08
C PHE A 141 -4.85 5.71 -19.79
N LYS A 142 -4.78 4.48 -19.30
CA LYS A 142 -5.60 3.38 -19.82
C LYS A 142 -7.09 3.71 -19.76
N LYS A 143 -7.57 4.30 -18.65
CA LYS A 143 -8.97 4.74 -18.52
C LYS A 143 -9.30 5.90 -19.46
N ALA A 144 -8.35 6.79 -19.72
CA ALA A 144 -8.52 7.88 -20.65
C ALA A 144 -8.68 7.37 -22.10
N VAL A 145 -7.94 6.35 -22.50
CA VAL A 145 -8.12 5.67 -23.80
C VAL A 145 -9.47 4.97 -23.86
N GLU A 146 -9.83 4.19 -22.84
CA GLU A 146 -11.11 3.48 -22.74
C GLU A 146 -12.32 4.42 -22.86
N LEU A 147 -12.24 5.58 -22.21
CA LEU A 147 -13.28 6.62 -22.27
C LEU A 147 -13.14 7.55 -23.51
N LYS A 148 -12.23 7.25 -24.44
CA LYS A 148 -12.00 7.99 -25.69
C LYS A 148 -11.62 9.47 -25.49
N TYR A 149 -10.91 9.81 -24.42
CA TYR A 149 -10.33 11.13 -24.20
C TYR A 149 -9.03 11.33 -24.98
N ILE A 150 -8.25 10.26 -25.19
CA ILE A 150 -7.01 10.22 -25.97
C ILE A 150 -6.98 8.98 -26.87
N LYS A 151 -6.21 9.05 -27.96
CA LYS A 151 -6.09 7.96 -28.94
C LYS A 151 -5.19 6.82 -28.47
N SER A 152 -4.11 7.14 -27.75
CA SER A 152 -3.09 6.19 -27.33
C SER A 152 -2.67 6.43 -25.88
N ASP A 153 -2.20 5.36 -25.24
CA ASP A 153 -1.68 5.40 -23.88
C ASP A 153 -0.18 5.76 -23.90
N PRO A 154 0.23 6.95 -23.40
CA PRO A 154 1.63 7.35 -23.38
C PRO A 154 2.49 6.48 -22.44
N THR A 155 1.89 5.67 -21.60
CA THR A 155 2.60 4.80 -20.65
C THR A 155 2.89 3.41 -21.21
N GLN A 156 2.34 3.07 -22.40
CA GLN A 156 2.29 1.71 -22.92
C GLN A 156 3.69 1.10 -23.13
N TYR A 157 4.61 1.88 -23.69
CA TYR A 157 5.96 1.43 -24.04
C TYR A 157 7.04 2.03 -23.13
N SER A 158 6.65 2.61 -22.02
CA SER A 158 7.60 3.22 -21.09
C SER A 158 8.46 2.18 -20.38
N VAL A 159 9.73 2.48 -20.23
CA VAL A 159 10.71 1.65 -19.54
C VAL A 159 10.95 2.21 -18.15
N ILE A 160 10.77 1.37 -17.12
CA ILE A 160 11.03 1.76 -15.74
C ILE A 160 12.54 1.78 -15.53
N PRO A 161 13.12 2.96 -15.17
CA PRO A 161 14.55 3.05 -14.93
C PRO A 161 14.89 2.27 -13.64
N LYS A 162 15.88 1.40 -13.74
CA LYS A 162 16.44 0.67 -12.60
C LYS A 162 17.77 1.29 -12.20
N LYS A 163 17.98 1.49 -10.92
CA LYS A 163 19.33 1.81 -10.42
C LYS A 163 20.19 0.56 -10.58
N GLN A 164 21.31 0.70 -11.28
CA GLN A 164 22.32 -0.37 -11.29
C GLN A 164 22.90 -0.46 -9.89
N LYS A 165 22.82 -1.65 -9.29
CA LYS A 165 23.47 -1.91 -8.01
C LYS A 165 24.94 -2.17 -8.24
N THR A 166 25.76 -1.61 -7.39
CA THR A 166 27.19 -1.94 -7.34
C THR A 166 27.38 -3.33 -6.74
N VAL A 167 28.53 -3.95 -6.98
CA VAL A 167 28.85 -5.26 -6.37
C VAL A 167 28.80 -5.18 -4.85
N ALA A 168 29.29 -4.10 -4.25
CA ALA A 168 29.23 -3.87 -2.82
C ALA A 168 27.78 -3.76 -2.27
N GLU A 169 26.86 -3.15 -3.04
CA GLU A 169 25.44 -3.10 -2.68
C GLU A 169 24.77 -4.48 -2.80
N LEU A 170 25.15 -5.29 -3.78
CA LEU A 170 24.67 -6.67 -3.93
C LEU A 170 25.18 -7.57 -2.79
N GLU A 171 26.42 -7.42 -2.39
CA GLU A 171 27.02 -8.15 -1.26
C GLU A 171 26.41 -7.75 0.09
N SER A 172 25.99 -6.49 0.23
CA SER A 172 25.38 -5.96 1.46
C SER A 172 23.87 -6.18 1.53
N GLU A 173 23.21 -6.68 0.47
CA GLU A 173 21.78 -6.94 0.48
C GLU A 173 21.43 -8.11 1.39
N GLU A 174 20.78 -7.78 2.51
CA GLU A 174 20.11 -8.79 3.32
C GLU A 174 18.86 -9.29 2.56
N GLU A 175 18.93 -10.50 2.05
CA GLU A 175 17.77 -11.17 1.37
C GLU A 175 16.60 -11.42 2.30
N ILE A 176 16.79 -11.29 3.61
CA ILE A 176 15.85 -11.67 4.65
C ILE A 176 15.45 -10.46 5.47
N PRO A 177 14.15 -10.26 5.72
CA PRO A 177 13.68 -9.19 6.60
C PRO A 177 14.28 -9.33 8.00
N LYS A 178 14.74 -8.22 8.56
CA LYS A 178 15.26 -8.20 9.94
C LYS A 178 14.20 -8.66 10.94
N TYR A 179 14.61 -9.51 11.85
CA TYR A 179 13.84 -9.97 12.99
C TYR A 179 14.76 -10.09 14.21
N PHE A 180 14.21 -10.17 15.40
CA PHE A 180 14.99 -10.45 16.60
C PHE A 180 15.23 -11.95 16.73
N GLU A 181 16.45 -12.32 17.07
CA GLU A 181 16.72 -13.61 17.66
C GLU A 181 16.13 -13.68 19.07
N LYS A 182 16.05 -14.87 19.64
CA LYS A 182 15.42 -15.11 20.95
C LYS A 182 16.01 -14.24 22.05
N GLU A 183 17.33 -14.12 22.08
CA GLU A 183 18.08 -13.34 23.08
C GLU A 183 17.82 -11.84 22.93
N GLU A 184 17.79 -11.33 21.70
CA GLU A 184 17.47 -9.93 21.39
C GLU A 184 16.04 -9.58 21.78
N LEU A 185 15.08 -10.50 21.55
CA LEU A 185 13.68 -10.30 21.96
C LEU A 185 13.57 -10.23 23.50
N LEU A 186 14.27 -11.08 24.22
CA LEU A 186 14.29 -11.07 25.69
C LEU A 186 14.88 -9.76 26.22
N GLU A 187 16.04 -9.33 25.70
CA GLU A 187 16.67 -8.06 26.05
C GLU A 187 15.74 -6.88 25.76
N PHE A 188 15.09 -6.88 24.57
CA PHE A 188 14.14 -5.84 24.21
C PHE A 188 12.98 -5.75 25.21
N LEU A 189 12.34 -6.87 25.53
CA LEU A 189 11.21 -6.91 26.46
C LEU A 189 11.61 -6.49 27.87
N ASP A 190 12.81 -6.85 28.33
CA ASP A 190 13.33 -6.42 29.64
C ASP A 190 13.64 -4.92 29.66
N THR A 191 14.19 -4.40 28.57
CA THR A 191 14.43 -2.95 28.41
C THR A 191 13.11 -2.19 28.42
N VAL A 192 12.07 -2.71 27.74
CA VAL A 192 10.73 -2.11 27.78
C VAL A 192 10.18 -2.07 29.21
N LYS A 193 10.30 -3.14 29.97
CA LYS A 193 9.86 -3.18 31.38
C LYS A 193 10.52 -2.12 32.24
N LYS A 194 11.81 -1.88 32.03
CA LYS A 194 12.62 -0.92 32.81
C LYS A 194 12.33 0.53 32.44
N LEU A 195 12.13 0.82 31.14
CA LEU A 195 12.15 2.19 30.63
C LEU A 195 10.78 2.74 30.19
N ALA A 196 9.77 1.90 30.07
CA ALA A 196 8.49 2.33 29.52
C ALA A 196 7.33 2.16 30.51
N ASN A 197 6.19 2.84 30.21
CA ASN A 197 4.93 2.57 30.88
C ASN A 197 4.56 1.08 30.72
N PRO A 198 4.06 0.40 31.76
CA PRO A 198 3.71 -1.02 31.71
C PRO A 198 2.80 -1.45 30.54
N GLN A 199 1.97 -0.53 30.00
CA GLN A 199 1.17 -0.81 28.81
C GLN A 199 2.02 -1.16 27.60
N TYR A 200 3.16 -0.49 27.38
CA TYR A 200 4.04 -0.77 26.23
C TYR A 200 4.67 -2.15 26.32
N TYR A 201 4.96 -2.63 27.54
CA TYR A 201 5.38 -4.02 27.71
C TYR A 201 4.30 -5.00 27.24
N THR A 202 3.03 -4.78 27.67
CA THR A 202 1.91 -5.61 27.24
C THR A 202 1.70 -5.51 25.72
N ILE A 203 1.86 -4.33 25.10
CA ILE A 203 1.78 -4.11 23.66
C ILE A 203 2.81 -4.97 22.92
N PHE A 204 4.10 -4.83 23.25
CA PHE A 204 5.16 -5.52 22.54
C PHE A 204 5.15 -7.03 22.79
N LEU A 205 4.82 -7.45 24.01
CA LEU A 205 4.61 -8.85 24.33
C LEU A 205 3.47 -9.44 23.46
N THR A 206 2.34 -8.74 23.34
CA THR A 206 1.21 -9.19 22.53
C THR A 206 1.61 -9.31 21.07
N LEU A 207 2.34 -8.33 20.52
CA LEU A 207 2.85 -8.39 19.13
C LEU A 207 3.79 -9.58 18.91
N ALA A 208 4.74 -9.81 19.83
CA ALA A 208 5.69 -10.90 19.74
C ALA A 208 5.02 -12.29 19.85
N TYR A 209 4.03 -12.44 20.74
CA TYR A 209 3.37 -13.73 21.00
C TYR A 209 2.27 -14.09 20.00
N THR A 210 1.72 -13.11 19.29
CA THR A 210 0.61 -13.34 18.35
C THR A 210 0.96 -13.12 16.89
N GLY A 211 2.03 -12.40 16.62
CA GLY A 211 2.41 -11.97 15.27
C GLY A 211 1.36 -11.09 14.58
N MET A 212 0.39 -10.51 15.32
CA MET A 212 -0.62 -9.65 14.73
C MET A 212 -0.02 -8.36 14.17
N ARG A 213 -0.71 -7.74 13.19
CA ARG A 213 -0.28 -6.46 12.66
C ARG A 213 -0.56 -5.34 13.66
N ILE A 214 0.31 -4.32 13.70
CA ILE A 214 0.14 -3.18 14.63
C ILE A 214 -1.24 -2.52 14.52
N GLY A 215 -1.81 -2.43 13.32
CA GLY A 215 -3.17 -1.92 13.14
C GLY A 215 -4.27 -2.84 13.69
N GLU A 216 -4.04 -4.16 13.71
CA GLU A 216 -4.93 -5.16 14.34
C GLU A 216 -4.87 -5.00 15.87
N LEU A 217 -3.66 -4.82 16.43
CA LEU A 217 -3.45 -4.57 17.85
C LEU A 217 -4.14 -3.28 18.30
N CYS A 218 -3.97 -2.16 17.61
CA CYS A 218 -4.61 -0.90 17.96
C CYS A 218 -6.15 -0.94 17.85
N ALA A 219 -6.70 -1.89 17.07
CA ALA A 219 -8.13 -2.10 16.93
C ALA A 219 -8.72 -3.07 17.96
N LEU A 220 -7.88 -3.73 18.77
CA LEU A 220 -8.31 -4.80 19.67
C LEU A 220 -9.17 -4.25 20.81
N LYS A 221 -10.32 -4.87 21.04
CA LYS A 221 -11.23 -4.58 22.15
C LYS A 221 -11.26 -5.76 23.14
N TRP A 222 -11.57 -5.51 24.40
CA TRP A 222 -11.60 -6.57 25.42
C TRP A 222 -12.55 -7.71 25.08
N LYS A 223 -13.66 -7.43 24.40
CA LYS A 223 -14.60 -8.45 23.91
C LYS A 223 -14.02 -9.38 22.84
N ASP A 224 -12.89 -9.03 22.23
CA ASP A 224 -12.22 -9.84 21.22
C ASP A 224 -11.25 -10.86 21.86
N ILE A 225 -11.05 -10.80 23.19
CA ILE A 225 -10.18 -11.70 23.93
C ILE A 225 -11.03 -12.68 24.73
N ASP A 226 -10.94 -13.93 24.38
CA ASP A 226 -11.52 -15.02 25.17
C ASP A 226 -10.48 -15.54 26.17
N PHE A 227 -10.69 -15.22 27.46
CA PHE A 227 -9.79 -15.64 28.53
C PHE A 227 -10.02 -17.10 28.95
N LYS A 228 -11.17 -17.70 28.60
CA LYS A 228 -11.50 -19.10 28.91
C LYS A 228 -10.87 -20.02 27.85
N ASP A 229 -11.13 -19.73 26.59
CA ASP A 229 -10.62 -20.53 25.48
C ASP A 229 -9.20 -20.11 25.06
N LYS A 230 -8.65 -19.09 25.72
CA LYS A 230 -7.29 -18.53 25.48
C LYS A 230 -7.07 -18.13 24.02
N GLU A 231 -8.01 -17.38 23.45
CA GLU A 231 -7.96 -16.94 22.06
C GLU A 231 -8.15 -15.43 21.90
N ILE A 232 -7.52 -14.88 20.89
CA ILE A 232 -7.74 -13.52 20.41
C ILE A 232 -8.38 -13.58 19.03
N LYS A 233 -9.55 -12.96 18.89
CA LYS A 233 -10.29 -12.86 17.63
C LYS A 233 -9.87 -11.63 16.84
N ILE A 234 -9.23 -11.83 15.70
CA ILE A 234 -8.69 -10.77 14.83
C ILE A 234 -9.57 -10.65 13.57
N TYR A 235 -10.32 -9.54 13.44
CA TYR A 235 -11.24 -9.31 12.32
C TYR A 235 -11.39 -7.84 11.94
N LYS A 236 -10.57 -6.96 12.51
CA LYS A 236 -10.59 -5.52 12.24
C LYS A 236 -9.20 -4.92 12.35
N THR A 237 -8.99 -3.78 11.73
CA THR A 237 -7.75 -3.01 11.78
C THR A 237 -8.05 -1.53 12.00
N TYR A 238 -7.22 -0.88 12.78
CA TYR A 238 -7.26 0.55 13.03
C TYR A 238 -6.74 1.32 11.80
N TYR A 239 -7.50 2.30 11.36
CA TYR A 239 -7.14 3.17 10.25
C TYR A 239 -7.29 4.64 10.65
N ASN A 240 -6.18 5.34 10.65
CA ASN A 240 -6.10 6.76 10.99
C ASN A 240 -5.08 7.46 10.10
N PRO A 241 -5.48 7.87 8.90
CA PRO A 241 -4.57 8.45 7.91
C PRO A 241 -4.03 9.83 8.27
N THR A 242 -4.70 10.55 9.15
CA THR A 242 -4.35 11.93 9.51
C THR A 242 -3.64 12.05 10.86
N ASN A 243 -3.42 10.92 11.55
CA ASN A 243 -2.94 10.85 12.92
C ASN A 243 -3.79 11.66 13.93
N ASN A 244 -5.04 11.97 13.56
CA ASN A 244 -5.97 12.63 14.45
C ASN A 244 -6.58 11.61 15.43
N THR A 245 -6.31 11.75 16.71
CA THR A 245 -6.73 10.78 17.74
C THR A 245 -8.23 10.50 17.75
N ILE A 246 -9.04 11.53 17.49
CA ILE A 246 -10.51 11.42 17.53
C ILE A 246 -11.08 10.85 16.23
N LYS A 247 -10.45 11.16 15.07
CA LYS A 247 -10.94 10.78 13.74
C LYS A 247 -10.24 9.50 13.23
N TYR A 248 -10.63 8.37 13.78
CA TYR A 248 -10.17 7.05 13.30
C TYR A 248 -11.35 6.24 12.73
N THR A 249 -11.04 5.17 12.05
CA THR A 249 -12.02 4.22 11.52
C THR A 249 -11.52 2.80 11.76
N LEU A 250 -12.41 1.90 12.16
CA LEU A 250 -12.12 0.47 12.20
C LEU A 250 -12.53 -0.15 10.87
N LEU A 251 -11.56 -0.67 10.14
CA LEU A 251 -11.78 -1.30 8.84
C LEU A 251 -11.76 -2.83 8.95
N PRO A 252 -12.55 -3.55 8.13
CA PRO A 252 -12.43 -5.00 8.01
C PRO A 252 -11.08 -5.37 7.39
N PRO A 253 -10.58 -6.58 7.62
CA PRO A 253 -9.33 -7.06 7.05
C PRO A 253 -9.37 -7.10 5.51
N LYS A 254 -8.19 -7.14 4.88
CA LYS A 254 -8.08 -7.10 3.40
C LYS A 254 -8.61 -8.36 2.72
N THR A 255 -8.45 -9.51 3.36
CA THR A 255 -8.84 -10.83 2.84
C THR A 255 -9.68 -11.58 3.86
N ARG A 256 -10.42 -12.59 3.42
CA ARG A 256 -11.17 -13.47 4.33
C ARG A 256 -10.25 -14.21 5.30
N THR A 257 -9.09 -14.65 4.86
CA THR A 257 -8.08 -15.37 5.66
C THR A 257 -7.42 -14.50 6.74
N ALA A 258 -7.45 -13.17 6.58
CA ALA A 258 -6.98 -12.26 7.62
C ALA A 258 -7.92 -12.22 8.85
N LYS A 259 -9.17 -12.71 8.73
CA LYS A 259 -10.05 -12.98 9.87
C LYS A 259 -9.67 -14.33 10.47
N ARG A 260 -9.16 -14.33 11.68
CA ARG A 260 -8.63 -15.51 12.35
C ARG A 260 -8.75 -15.43 13.86
N ASN A 261 -8.69 -16.58 14.51
CA ASN A 261 -8.45 -16.69 15.93
C ASN A 261 -6.99 -17.05 16.15
N VAL A 262 -6.37 -16.46 17.16
CA VAL A 262 -4.99 -16.72 17.54
C VAL A 262 -4.98 -17.21 18.98
N SER A 263 -4.61 -18.46 19.18
CA SER A 263 -4.44 -19.04 20.51
C SER A 263 -3.24 -18.39 21.22
N ILE A 264 -3.41 -18.10 22.51
CA ILE A 264 -2.40 -17.44 23.34
C ILE A 264 -2.13 -18.26 24.61
N ASP A 265 -0.91 -18.14 25.11
CA ASP A 265 -0.45 -18.88 26.29
C ASP A 265 -0.81 -18.19 27.61
N ASP A 266 -0.56 -18.90 28.71
CA ASP A 266 -0.84 -18.41 30.05
C ASP A 266 -0.01 -17.17 30.44
N THR A 267 1.18 -17.02 29.86
CA THR A 267 2.05 -15.85 30.08
C THR A 267 1.38 -14.59 29.57
N LEU A 268 0.90 -14.60 28.33
CA LEU A 268 0.21 -13.46 27.74
C LEU A 268 -1.15 -13.22 28.40
N ILE A 269 -1.90 -14.29 28.73
CA ILE A 269 -3.17 -14.20 29.49
C ILE A 269 -2.97 -13.46 30.82
N LYS A 270 -1.97 -13.88 31.61
CA LYS A 270 -1.63 -13.25 32.89
C LYS A 270 -1.31 -11.77 32.74
N GLU A 271 -0.53 -11.42 31.72
CA GLU A 271 -0.17 -10.01 31.49
C GLU A 271 -1.36 -9.18 31.01
N LEU A 272 -2.21 -9.71 30.13
CA LEU A 272 -3.44 -9.05 29.68
C LEU A 272 -4.42 -8.82 30.85
N LYS A 273 -4.57 -9.79 31.76
CA LYS A 273 -5.38 -9.61 32.97
C LYS A 273 -4.84 -8.52 33.90
N LYS A 274 -3.51 -8.46 34.09
CA LYS A 274 -2.85 -7.37 34.85
C LYS A 274 -3.09 -6.03 34.18
N HIS A 275 -2.96 -5.98 32.83
CA HIS A 275 -3.21 -4.76 32.08
C HIS A 275 -4.67 -4.29 32.22
N LYS A 276 -5.64 -5.18 32.10
CA LYS A 276 -7.07 -4.88 32.33
C LYS A 276 -7.32 -4.27 33.71
N THR A 277 -6.72 -4.86 34.75
CA THR A 277 -6.82 -4.32 36.11
C THR A 277 -6.21 -2.93 36.23
N ARG A 278 -5.03 -2.68 35.62
CA ARG A 278 -4.40 -1.35 35.60
C ARG A 278 -5.29 -0.33 34.89
N GLN A 279 -5.81 -0.71 33.71
CA GLN A 279 -6.66 0.17 32.90
C GLN A 279 -7.97 0.52 33.63
N ASN A 280 -8.62 -0.46 34.31
CA ASN A 280 -9.84 -0.22 35.07
C ASN A 280 -9.63 0.78 36.21
N LYS A 281 -8.47 0.79 36.85
CA LYS A 281 -8.14 1.80 37.89
C LYS A 281 -8.03 3.21 37.31
N LEU A 282 -7.62 3.35 36.05
CA LEU A 282 -7.48 4.65 35.34
C LEU A 282 -8.82 5.18 34.82
N LYS A 283 -9.84 4.31 34.63
CA LYS A 283 -11.17 4.69 34.13
C LYS A 283 -12.01 5.57 35.07
N LEU A 284 -11.52 5.84 36.26
CA LEU A 284 -12.26 6.59 37.30
C LEU A 284 -12.47 8.07 37.02
N THR A 285 -11.84 8.65 35.99
CA THR A 285 -11.99 10.02 35.53
C THR A 285 -12.38 10.05 34.04
N SER A 286 -12.64 11.19 33.44
CA SER A 286 -13.12 11.33 32.05
C SER A 286 -12.39 10.39 31.07
N TRP A 287 -13.07 9.31 30.69
CA TRP A 287 -12.53 8.24 29.86
C TRP A 287 -13.43 7.97 28.64
N HIS A 288 -12.83 7.90 27.45
CA HIS A 288 -13.55 7.49 26.25
C HIS A 288 -13.71 5.96 26.23
N ASP A 289 -14.89 5.50 26.60
CA ASP A 289 -15.12 4.06 26.81
C ASP A 289 -15.70 3.37 25.57
N GLU A 290 -14.83 3.03 24.62
CA GLU A 290 -15.13 2.12 23.53
C GLU A 290 -14.51 0.72 23.73
N ASP A 291 -14.08 0.40 24.95
CA ASP A 291 -13.59 -0.91 25.36
C ASP A 291 -12.31 -1.39 24.66
N PHE A 292 -11.47 -0.47 24.18
CA PHE A 292 -10.17 -0.81 23.60
C PHE A 292 -9.21 -1.38 24.64
N VAL A 293 -8.41 -2.39 24.23
CA VAL A 293 -7.39 -3.00 25.08
C VAL A 293 -6.23 -2.02 25.29
N PHE A 294 -5.73 -1.41 24.23
CA PHE A 294 -4.58 -0.49 24.28
C PHE A 294 -5.03 0.94 23.99
N THR A 295 -4.94 1.78 25.01
CA THR A 295 -5.52 3.12 24.98
C THR A 295 -4.50 4.17 25.37
N LYS A 296 -4.72 5.39 24.94
CA LYS A 296 -4.01 6.56 25.45
C LYS A 296 -4.39 6.79 26.91
N ILE A 297 -3.41 7.14 27.72
CA ILE A 297 -3.58 7.45 29.16
C ILE A 297 -3.53 8.96 29.38
N ILE A 298 -2.70 9.66 28.61
CA ILE A 298 -2.51 11.11 28.68
C ILE A 298 -2.99 11.68 27.32
N ASN A 299 -3.59 12.87 27.32
CA ASN A 299 -4.14 13.49 26.11
C ASN A 299 -5.08 12.53 25.35
N TYR A 300 -6.36 12.65 25.59
CA TYR A 300 -7.43 11.75 25.09
C TYR A 300 -7.47 10.36 25.75
N PRO A 301 -7.67 10.30 27.10
CA PRO A 301 -7.74 9.01 27.80
C PRO A 301 -8.86 8.12 27.25
N GLY A 302 -8.55 6.83 27.09
CA GLY A 302 -9.50 5.84 26.58
C GLY A 302 -9.58 5.72 25.04
N TYR A 303 -9.11 6.73 24.30
CA TYR A 303 -8.96 6.60 22.85
C TYR A 303 -7.88 5.55 22.49
N PRO A 304 -8.03 4.82 21.39
CA PRO A 304 -7.08 3.78 21.04
C PRO A 304 -5.68 4.33 20.83
N GLU A 305 -4.68 3.56 21.22
CA GLU A 305 -3.28 3.85 20.92
C GLU A 305 -3.06 3.83 19.40
N THR A 306 -2.12 4.64 18.92
CA THR A 306 -1.89 4.76 17.48
C THR A 306 -0.65 3.99 17.04
N PRO A 307 -0.65 3.40 15.83
CA PRO A 307 0.53 2.74 15.28
C PRO A 307 1.79 3.62 15.34
N LYS A 308 1.63 4.93 15.04
CA LYS A 308 2.75 5.87 15.03
C LYS A 308 3.38 6.06 16.40
N GLN A 309 2.58 6.13 17.47
CA GLN A 309 3.11 6.24 18.84
C GLN A 309 3.86 4.99 19.27
N ILE A 310 3.33 3.80 18.92
CA ILE A 310 3.98 2.52 19.22
C ILE A 310 5.33 2.42 18.47
N GLU A 311 5.38 2.83 17.18
CA GLU A 311 6.61 2.89 16.39
C GLU A 311 7.65 3.82 17.03
N LEU A 312 7.26 5.04 17.38
CA LEU A 312 8.14 6.02 18.04
C LEU A 312 8.66 5.49 19.37
N LYS A 313 7.78 4.86 20.17
CA LYS A 313 8.18 4.27 21.46
C LYS A 313 9.17 3.14 21.27
N MET A 314 8.94 2.24 20.31
CA MET A 314 9.89 1.17 19.99
C MET A 314 11.26 1.72 19.60
N ALA A 315 11.28 2.71 18.69
CA ALA A 315 12.52 3.35 18.25
C ALA A 315 13.28 4.04 19.41
N GLN A 316 12.56 4.67 20.35
CA GLN A 316 13.15 5.27 21.55
C GLN A 316 13.78 4.22 22.49
N ILE A 317 13.12 3.06 22.64
CA ILE A 317 13.61 1.98 23.48
C ILE A 317 14.84 1.32 22.87
N LEU A 318 14.79 1.03 21.56
CA LEU A 318 15.93 0.45 20.84
C LEU A 318 17.18 1.33 20.87
N LYS A 319 17.03 2.65 20.81
CA LYS A 319 18.17 3.58 20.99
C LYS A 319 18.82 3.53 22.37
N LYS A 320 18.12 2.98 23.38
CA LYS A 320 18.59 2.87 24.78
C LYS A 320 18.96 1.43 25.14
N SER A 321 18.81 0.48 24.24
CA SER A 321 19.25 -0.90 24.37
C SER A 321 20.59 -1.12 23.68
N ASN A 322 21.25 -2.24 23.96
CA ASN A 322 22.46 -2.68 23.27
C ASN A 322 22.16 -3.54 22.04
N ILE A 323 20.90 -3.62 21.63
CA ILE A 323 20.46 -4.44 20.50
C ILE A 323 20.92 -3.81 19.21
N ALA A 324 21.69 -4.54 18.40
CA ALA A 324 22.17 -4.08 17.10
C ALA A 324 21.07 -4.04 16.04
N THR A 325 20.10 -4.95 16.12
CA THR A 325 19.02 -5.10 15.18
C THR A 325 17.93 -4.04 15.37
N LEU A 326 17.88 -3.06 14.46
CA LEU A 326 16.85 -2.03 14.49
C LEU A 326 15.58 -2.52 13.80
N LEU A 327 14.48 -2.63 14.55
CA LEU A 327 13.19 -3.08 14.06
C LEU A 327 12.09 -2.01 14.19
N THR A 328 11.09 -2.17 13.35
CA THR A 328 9.76 -1.57 13.55
C THR A 328 8.82 -2.61 14.21
N PRO A 329 7.65 -2.21 14.75
CA PRO A 329 6.69 -3.17 15.29
C PRO A 329 6.28 -4.29 14.32
N HIS A 330 6.38 -4.05 12.99
CA HIS A 330 6.15 -5.08 11.98
C HIS A 330 7.23 -6.18 12.03
N GLY A 331 8.45 -5.83 12.38
CA GLY A 331 9.54 -6.80 12.57
C GLY A 331 9.26 -7.83 13.67
N LEU A 332 8.49 -7.48 14.71
CA LEU A 332 8.05 -8.46 15.73
C LEU A 332 7.16 -9.57 15.15
N ARG A 333 6.46 -9.31 14.05
CA ARG A 333 5.73 -10.35 13.32
C ARG A 333 6.69 -11.30 12.59
N HIS A 334 7.79 -10.79 12.07
CA HIS A 334 8.87 -11.61 11.49
C HIS A 334 9.57 -12.42 12.57
N THR A 335 9.86 -11.82 13.73
CA THR A 335 10.36 -12.50 14.93
C THR A 335 9.44 -13.65 15.33
N HIS A 336 8.12 -13.42 15.39
CA HIS A 336 7.14 -14.47 15.69
C HIS A 336 7.20 -15.64 14.70
N ALA A 337 7.29 -15.34 13.39
CA ALA A 337 7.41 -16.37 12.36
C ALA A 337 8.71 -17.17 12.48
N SER A 338 9.83 -16.48 12.74
CA SER A 338 11.16 -17.11 12.93
C SER A 338 11.17 -18.05 14.15
N LEU A 339 10.67 -17.57 15.29
CA LEU A 339 10.62 -18.38 16.51
C LEU A 339 9.70 -19.60 16.40
N LEU A 340 8.56 -19.49 15.69
CA LEU A 340 7.72 -20.65 15.39
C LEU A 340 8.42 -21.64 14.47
N ALA A 341 9.15 -21.17 13.45
CA ALA A 341 9.92 -22.02 12.57
C ALA A 341 11.05 -22.74 13.34
N GLN A 342 11.76 -22.05 14.24
CA GLN A 342 12.76 -22.63 15.14
C GLN A 342 12.14 -23.69 16.08
N ALA A 343 10.90 -23.49 16.52
CA ALA A 343 10.15 -24.45 17.31
C ALA A 343 9.64 -25.66 16.50
N GLY A 344 9.92 -25.73 15.19
CA GLY A 344 9.51 -26.83 14.32
C GLY A 344 8.07 -26.76 13.80
N VAL A 345 7.37 -25.62 13.98
CA VAL A 345 6.01 -25.43 13.48
C VAL A 345 6.02 -25.38 11.95
N ARG A 346 5.09 -26.05 11.28
CA ARG A 346 5.02 -26.13 9.83
C ARG A 346 4.70 -24.76 9.21
N LEU A 347 5.24 -24.50 8.03
CA LEU A 347 5.04 -23.24 7.30
C LEU A 347 3.56 -22.88 7.15
N GLN A 348 2.71 -23.87 6.80
CA GLN A 348 1.27 -23.61 6.61
C GLN A 348 0.60 -23.15 7.91
N GLU A 349 0.92 -23.74 9.03
CA GLU A 349 0.38 -23.37 10.35
C GLU A 349 0.83 -21.95 10.75
N ILE A 350 2.08 -21.59 10.44
CA ILE A 350 2.60 -20.23 10.64
C ILE A 350 1.84 -19.23 9.75
N MET A 351 1.63 -19.57 8.47
CA MET A 351 0.89 -18.71 7.54
C MET A 351 -0.56 -18.52 7.98
N ASP A 352 -1.24 -19.58 8.40
CA ASP A 352 -2.62 -19.54 8.89
C ASP A 352 -2.73 -18.67 10.16
N ARG A 353 -1.81 -18.86 11.11
CA ARG A 353 -1.73 -18.05 12.34
C ARG A 353 -1.51 -16.58 12.05
N LEU A 354 -0.69 -16.27 11.06
CA LEU A 354 -0.43 -14.90 10.63
C LEU A 354 -1.55 -14.33 9.73
N GLY A 355 -2.41 -15.17 9.15
CA GLY A 355 -3.46 -14.77 8.20
C GLY A 355 -2.89 -14.34 6.85
N HIS A 356 -1.91 -15.10 6.33
CA HIS A 356 -1.34 -14.98 4.99
C HIS A 356 -1.87 -16.08 4.07
N GLN A 357 -2.25 -15.73 2.83
CA GLN A 357 -2.59 -16.73 1.80
C GLN A 357 -1.35 -17.15 1.02
N ASP A 358 -0.53 -16.17 0.64
CA ASP A 358 0.73 -16.36 -0.06
C ASP A 358 1.64 -15.20 0.35
N ASP A 359 2.66 -15.49 1.12
CA ASP A 359 3.59 -14.48 1.64
C ASP A 359 5.03 -14.97 1.48
N ASN A 360 5.67 -14.47 0.43
CA ASN A 360 7.07 -14.77 0.15
C ASN A 360 7.98 -14.41 1.32
N ILE A 361 7.64 -13.38 2.10
CA ILE A 361 8.43 -12.94 3.25
C ILE A 361 8.44 -14.03 4.33
N THR A 362 7.26 -14.52 4.75
CA THR A 362 7.15 -15.58 5.75
C THR A 362 7.82 -16.86 5.25
N ARG A 363 7.66 -17.18 3.97
CA ARG A 363 8.34 -18.34 3.35
C ARG A 363 9.86 -18.19 3.38
N ASN A 364 10.41 -17.03 3.03
CA ASN A 364 11.85 -16.79 3.04
C ASN A 364 12.44 -16.90 4.45
N ILE A 365 11.77 -16.33 5.46
CA ILE A 365 12.18 -16.47 6.87
C ILE A 365 12.19 -17.95 7.28
N TYR A 366 11.10 -18.68 6.96
CA TYR A 366 10.99 -20.11 7.28
C TYR A 366 12.11 -20.92 6.62
N LEU A 367 12.36 -20.70 5.34
CA LEU A 367 13.41 -21.42 4.60
C LEU A 367 14.81 -21.14 5.14
N HIS A 368 15.08 -19.89 5.53
CA HIS A 368 16.37 -19.50 6.14
C HIS A 368 16.57 -20.25 7.45
N VAL A 369 15.66 -20.10 8.40
CA VAL A 369 15.71 -20.74 9.71
C VAL A 369 15.83 -22.26 9.60
N THR A 370 15.01 -22.88 8.76
CA THR A 370 15.05 -24.34 8.60
C THR A 370 16.27 -24.85 7.87
N LYS A 371 16.96 -24.00 7.06
CA LYS A 371 18.23 -24.34 6.42
C LYS A 371 19.33 -24.52 7.46
N ASP A 372 19.41 -23.64 8.45
CA ASP A 372 20.40 -23.74 9.52
C ASP A 372 20.10 -24.92 10.46
N MET A 373 18.83 -25.15 10.79
CA MET A 373 18.40 -26.36 11.52
C MET A 373 18.78 -27.65 10.80
N LYS A 374 18.64 -27.69 9.46
CA LYS A 374 19.07 -28.86 8.65
C LYS A 374 20.57 -29.09 8.69
N LYS A 375 21.38 -28.01 8.66
CA LYS A 375 22.84 -28.12 8.81
C LYS A 375 23.23 -28.66 10.18
N GLU A 376 22.61 -28.14 11.25
CA GLU A 376 22.81 -28.68 12.61
C GLU A 376 22.40 -30.15 12.73
N ALA A 377 21.25 -30.52 12.17
CA ALA A 377 20.78 -31.90 12.17
C ALA A 377 21.77 -32.82 11.44
N LEU A 378 22.32 -32.38 10.30
CA LEU A 378 23.35 -33.13 9.57
C LEU A 378 24.63 -33.28 10.40
N GLN A 379 25.08 -32.23 11.07
CA GLN A 379 26.26 -32.30 11.94
C GLN A 379 26.05 -33.24 13.13
N LYS A 380 24.87 -33.21 13.77
CA LYS A 380 24.49 -34.13 14.85
C LYS A 380 24.46 -35.59 14.34
N PHE A 381 23.90 -35.79 13.17
CA PHE A 381 23.88 -37.10 12.50
C PHE A 381 25.30 -37.58 12.19
N SER A 382 26.15 -36.75 11.59
CA SER A 382 27.55 -37.12 11.27
C SER A 382 28.31 -37.49 12.52
N LYS A 383 28.15 -36.75 13.64
CA LYS A 383 28.77 -37.10 14.92
C LYS A 383 28.29 -38.46 15.48
N LEU A 384 26.99 -38.71 15.33
CA LEU A 384 26.40 -40.03 15.74
C LEU A 384 27.04 -41.18 14.94
N MET A 385 27.13 -41.01 13.61
CA MET A 385 27.69 -42.01 12.73
C MET A 385 29.21 -42.23 12.90
N GLN A 386 29.93 -41.22 13.33
CA GLN A 386 31.37 -41.32 13.65
C GLN A 386 31.65 -42.10 14.95
N ASN A 387 30.65 -42.24 15.82
CA ASN A 387 30.74 -42.97 17.10
C ASN A 387 30.16 -44.42 17.00
N LEU A 388 29.82 -44.88 15.80
CA LEU A 388 29.46 -46.26 15.47
C LEU A 388 30.72 -47.02 14.98
#